data_1d1a213ea0dcd7f0f5b98babf284ae9d
#
_entry.id   1d1a213ea0dcd7f0f5b98babf284ae9d
#
_cell.length_a   1.000
_cell.length_b   1.000
_cell.length_c   1.000
_cell.angle_alpha   90.00
_cell.angle_beta   90.00
_cell.angle_gamma   90.00
#
_symmetry.space_group_name_H-M   'P 1'
#
loop_
_entity.id
_entity.type
_entity.pdbx_description
1 polymer ?
#
loop_
_entity_poly.entity_id
_entity_poly.type
_entity_poly.pdbx_seq_one_letter_code
_entity_poly.pdbx_strand_id
1 'polypeptide(L)'
;MDSTQPTIVIVTGRPAAGKSTLAKWLSQELKFPLVSKDSIREELFDRLGWKDRKWAQLLGKASIDMMFYFAQAELEVGHSIIMDNSFYPPVSNPRFQGLKEQYNVGYIQIVCDSDRDTLFQRFKIRAELGGRHPGHGDKDVLDTLYSNLADTSSRVLDIDGSVIEVETTDFAKVDYQKILKQVKSLLEK
;
A
#
# COMPACT_ATOMS: atom_id res chain seq x y z
N MET A 1 -8.00 -24.40 -19.23
CA MET A 1 -7.45 -23.65 -18.11
C MET A 1 -8.51 -22.63 -17.76
N ASP A 2 -9.21 -22.83 -16.66
CA ASP A 2 -10.15 -21.79 -16.16
C ASP A 2 -9.31 -20.55 -15.85
N SER A 3 -9.38 -19.56 -16.72
CA SER A 3 -8.71 -18.27 -16.49
C SER A 3 -9.53 -17.51 -15.45
N THR A 4 -9.23 -17.74 -14.17
CA THR A 4 -9.72 -16.84 -13.13
C THR A 4 -9.22 -15.43 -13.47
N GLN A 5 -10.12 -14.45 -13.40
CA GLN A 5 -9.78 -13.04 -13.65
C GLN A 5 -8.63 -12.62 -12.74
N PRO A 6 -7.52 -12.04 -13.27
CA PRO A 6 -6.45 -11.54 -12.44
C PRO A 6 -6.96 -10.48 -11.49
N THR A 7 -6.44 -10.46 -10.27
CA THR A 7 -6.91 -9.57 -9.21
C THR A 7 -5.76 -8.78 -8.61
N ILE A 8 -5.94 -7.48 -8.44
CA ILE A 8 -5.04 -6.64 -7.64
C ILE A 8 -5.60 -6.55 -6.22
N VAL A 9 -4.85 -7.07 -5.25
CA VAL A 9 -5.11 -6.84 -3.82
C VAL A 9 -4.39 -5.56 -3.41
N ILE A 10 -5.16 -4.50 -3.14
CA ILE A 10 -4.66 -3.17 -2.79
C ILE A 10 -4.62 -3.05 -1.28
N VAL A 11 -3.44 -2.96 -0.69
CA VAL A 11 -3.28 -2.70 0.75
C VAL A 11 -2.96 -1.22 0.94
N THR A 12 -3.90 -0.49 1.52
CA THR A 12 -3.84 0.97 1.67
C THR A 12 -4.21 1.42 3.09
N GLY A 13 -4.12 2.71 3.35
CA GLY A 13 -4.44 3.33 4.64
C GLY A 13 -3.42 4.39 5.06
N ARG A 14 -3.62 4.98 6.24
CA ARG A 14 -2.78 6.06 6.77
C ARG A 14 -1.34 5.60 7.10
N PRO A 15 -0.36 6.52 7.20
CA PRO A 15 0.99 6.19 7.65
C PRO A 15 0.99 5.46 9.01
N ALA A 16 1.89 4.50 9.18
CA ALA A 16 2.05 3.68 10.39
C ALA A 16 0.86 2.76 10.77
N ALA A 17 -0.13 2.57 9.88
CA ALA A 17 -1.27 1.68 10.08
C ALA A 17 -0.96 0.17 9.86
N GLY A 18 0.30 -0.25 9.74
CA GLY A 18 0.66 -1.66 9.62
C GLY A 18 0.49 -2.29 8.24
N LYS A 19 0.16 -1.52 7.21
CA LYS A 19 -0.07 -1.98 5.83
C LYS A 19 0.98 -2.96 5.31
N SER A 20 2.26 -2.56 5.34
CA SER A 20 3.34 -3.32 4.73
C SER A 20 3.58 -4.66 5.44
N THR A 21 3.32 -4.75 6.74
CA THR A 21 3.36 -6.01 7.48
C THR A 21 2.27 -6.95 7.01
N LEU A 22 1.04 -6.46 6.89
CA LEU A 22 -0.10 -7.24 6.39
C LEU A 22 0.10 -7.65 4.92
N ALA A 23 0.54 -6.72 4.07
CA ALA A 23 0.77 -6.97 2.65
C ALA A 23 1.85 -8.06 2.45
N LYS A 24 2.95 -8.00 3.20
CA LYS A 24 4.02 -9.01 3.15
C LYS A 24 3.53 -10.38 3.59
N TRP A 25 2.75 -10.44 4.66
CA TRP A 25 2.18 -11.69 5.12
C TRP A 25 1.18 -12.28 4.11
N LEU A 26 0.25 -11.46 3.58
CA LEU A 26 -0.69 -11.89 2.54
C LEU A 26 0.01 -12.39 1.28
N SER A 27 1.10 -11.75 0.86
CA SER A 27 1.91 -12.20 -0.28
C SER A 27 2.46 -13.61 -0.07
N GLN A 28 2.91 -13.92 1.13
CA GLN A 28 3.41 -15.26 1.49
C GLN A 28 2.31 -16.31 1.48
N GLU A 29 1.10 -15.97 1.99
CA GLU A 29 -0.03 -16.89 2.09
C GLU A 29 -0.74 -17.14 0.75
N LEU A 30 -0.88 -16.09 -0.07
CA LEU A 30 -1.53 -16.16 -1.38
C LEU A 30 -0.57 -16.57 -2.51
N LYS A 31 0.75 -16.50 -2.27
CA LYS A 31 1.78 -16.67 -3.30
C LYS A 31 1.67 -15.65 -4.44
N PHE A 32 1.16 -14.47 -4.13
CA PHE A 32 1.09 -13.36 -5.07
C PHE A 32 2.34 -12.49 -4.96
N PRO A 33 2.89 -11.99 -6.09
CA PRO A 33 3.91 -10.96 -6.07
C PRO A 33 3.47 -9.76 -5.25
N LEU A 34 4.38 -9.18 -4.47
CA LEU A 34 4.16 -7.94 -3.71
C LEU A 34 4.98 -6.82 -4.31
N VAL A 35 4.32 -5.73 -4.67
CA VAL A 35 4.97 -4.50 -5.07
C VAL A 35 4.65 -3.40 -4.05
N SER A 36 5.68 -2.96 -3.33
CA SER A 36 5.59 -1.88 -2.35
C SER A 36 6.29 -0.63 -2.87
N LYS A 37 5.57 0.47 -2.88
CA LYS A 37 6.14 1.78 -3.28
C LYS A 37 7.35 2.16 -2.42
N ASP A 38 7.30 1.91 -1.11
CA ASP A 38 8.38 2.28 -0.22
C ASP A 38 9.62 1.40 -0.46
N SER A 39 9.45 0.09 -0.73
CA SER A 39 10.58 -0.78 -1.09
C SER A 39 11.27 -0.33 -2.39
N ILE A 40 10.51 -0.01 -3.42
CA ILE A 40 11.08 0.53 -4.67
C ILE A 40 11.83 1.84 -4.39
N ARG A 41 11.25 2.71 -3.56
CA ARG A 41 11.88 4.00 -3.23
C ARG A 41 13.18 3.85 -2.45
N GLU A 42 13.25 2.87 -1.56
CA GLU A 42 14.47 2.56 -0.79
C GLU A 42 15.57 2.05 -1.71
N GLU A 43 15.28 1.15 -2.64
CA GLU A 43 16.23 0.72 -3.68
C GLU A 43 16.72 1.90 -4.54
N LEU A 44 15.84 2.85 -4.88
CA LEU A 44 16.26 4.05 -5.60
C LEU A 44 17.15 4.96 -4.74
N PHE A 45 16.90 5.08 -3.44
CA PHE A 45 17.78 5.82 -2.53
C PHE A 45 19.16 5.16 -2.43
N ASP A 46 19.22 3.84 -2.35
CA ASP A 46 20.49 3.10 -2.28
C ASP A 46 21.32 3.26 -3.54
N ARG A 47 20.69 3.31 -4.71
CA ARG A 47 21.37 3.40 -6.00
C ARG A 47 21.70 4.83 -6.43
N LEU A 48 20.80 5.77 -6.18
CA LEU A 48 20.88 7.15 -6.67
C LEU A 48 21.24 8.15 -5.58
N GLY A 49 21.30 7.69 -4.33
CA GLY A 49 21.51 8.51 -3.15
C GLY A 49 20.25 9.26 -2.73
N TRP A 50 20.30 9.85 -1.54
CA TRP A 50 19.28 10.80 -1.06
C TRP A 50 19.94 12.13 -0.74
N LYS A 51 19.25 13.24 -1.05
CA LYS A 51 19.80 14.61 -0.94
C LYS A 51 18.89 15.49 -0.09
N ASP A 52 17.74 15.84 -0.67
CA ASP A 52 16.79 16.77 -0.11
C ASP A 52 15.35 16.32 -0.35
N ARG A 53 14.40 17.10 0.17
CA ARG A 53 12.96 16.80 0.04
C ARG A 53 12.47 16.76 -1.41
N LYS A 54 13.01 17.62 -2.30
CA LYS A 54 12.61 17.65 -3.72
C LYS A 54 13.05 16.37 -4.42
N TRP A 55 14.28 15.95 -4.17
CA TRP A 55 14.81 14.69 -4.68
C TRP A 55 14.01 13.50 -4.16
N ALA A 56 13.73 13.46 -2.85
CA ALA A 56 12.91 12.41 -2.24
C ALA A 56 11.48 12.35 -2.82
N GLN A 57 10.87 13.50 -3.15
CA GLN A 57 9.57 13.56 -3.83
C GLN A 57 9.64 13.04 -5.27
N LEU A 58 10.72 13.38 -6.01
CA LEU A 58 10.92 12.89 -7.37
C LEU A 58 11.03 11.37 -7.39
N LEU A 59 11.88 10.80 -6.53
CA LEU A 59 12.01 9.35 -6.40
C LEU A 59 10.73 8.68 -5.91
N GLY A 60 9.95 9.37 -5.06
CA GLY A 60 8.63 8.90 -4.64
C GLY A 60 7.62 8.81 -5.79
N LYS A 61 7.64 9.76 -6.73
CA LYS A 61 6.81 9.71 -7.96
C LYS A 61 7.27 8.58 -8.88
N ALA A 62 8.58 8.49 -9.14
CA ALA A 62 9.16 7.41 -9.93
C ALA A 62 8.82 6.02 -9.35
N SER A 63 8.85 5.87 -8.02
CA SER A 63 8.48 4.61 -7.36
C SER A 63 7.02 4.23 -7.60
N ILE A 64 6.11 5.21 -7.64
CA ILE A 64 4.70 4.96 -7.98
C ILE A 64 4.59 4.50 -9.45
N ASP A 65 5.28 5.17 -10.37
CA ASP A 65 5.23 4.79 -11.78
C ASP A 65 5.79 3.39 -12.01
N MET A 66 6.92 3.07 -11.39
CA MET A 66 7.50 1.72 -11.42
C MET A 66 6.57 0.67 -10.82
N MET A 67 5.88 0.99 -9.71
CA MET A 67 4.92 0.08 -9.08
C MET A 67 3.77 -0.28 -10.05
N PHE A 68 3.23 0.69 -10.77
CA PHE A 68 2.20 0.44 -11.79
C PHE A 68 2.76 -0.29 -13.01
N TYR A 69 3.99 -0.01 -13.42
CA TYR A 69 4.65 -0.73 -14.50
C TYR A 69 4.82 -2.23 -14.16
N PHE A 70 5.26 -2.56 -12.94
CA PHE A 70 5.34 -3.95 -12.49
C PHE A 70 3.96 -4.62 -12.43
N ALA A 71 2.94 -3.88 -11.95
CA ALA A 71 1.58 -4.42 -11.93
C ALA A 71 1.09 -4.75 -13.35
N GLN A 72 1.35 -3.89 -14.33
CA GLN A 72 1.01 -4.16 -15.74
C GLN A 72 1.70 -5.43 -16.25
N ALA A 73 3.00 -5.58 -16.00
CA ALA A 73 3.76 -6.76 -16.44
C ALA A 73 3.20 -8.08 -15.87
N GLU A 74 2.76 -8.09 -14.60
CA GLU A 74 2.12 -9.26 -13.99
C GLU A 74 0.72 -9.52 -14.60
N LEU A 75 -0.07 -8.47 -14.83
CA LEU A 75 -1.40 -8.58 -15.43
C LEU A 75 -1.34 -9.06 -16.88
N GLU A 76 -0.33 -8.67 -17.65
CA GLU A 76 -0.11 -9.12 -19.04
C GLU A 76 0.03 -10.65 -19.17
N VAL A 77 0.54 -11.30 -18.13
CA VAL A 77 0.67 -12.76 -18.08
C VAL A 77 -0.43 -13.43 -17.25
N GLY A 78 -1.45 -12.67 -16.83
CA GLY A 78 -2.62 -13.18 -16.11
C GLY A 78 -2.38 -13.42 -14.61
N HIS A 79 -1.32 -12.86 -14.03
CA HIS A 79 -1.03 -13.02 -12.62
C HIS A 79 -1.79 -11.99 -11.77
N SER A 80 -2.26 -12.44 -10.60
CA SER A 80 -2.72 -11.55 -9.54
C SER A 80 -1.54 -10.99 -8.75
N ILE A 81 -1.69 -9.77 -8.17
CA ILE A 81 -0.61 -9.05 -7.51
C ILE A 81 -1.11 -8.32 -6.27
N ILE A 82 -0.23 -8.10 -5.30
CA ILE A 82 -0.49 -7.23 -4.14
C ILE A 82 0.24 -5.92 -4.32
N MET A 83 -0.46 -4.79 -4.14
CA MET A 83 0.11 -3.44 -4.19
C MET A 83 0.00 -2.75 -2.83
N ASP A 84 1.14 -2.39 -2.23
CA ASP A 84 1.22 -1.72 -0.91
C ASP A 84 1.64 -0.26 -1.05
N ASN A 85 0.74 0.65 -0.71
CA ASN A 85 1.01 2.08 -0.63
C ASN A 85 -0.11 2.81 0.15
N SER A 86 0.17 4.01 0.68
CA SER A 86 -0.87 4.97 1.07
C SER A 86 -1.44 5.65 -0.17
N PHE A 87 -2.33 4.97 -0.88
CA PHE A 87 -2.93 5.50 -2.10
C PHE A 87 -3.80 6.71 -1.79
N TYR A 88 -3.66 7.76 -2.61
CA TYR A 88 -4.47 8.96 -2.53
C TYR A 88 -5.52 8.92 -3.65
N PRO A 89 -6.83 8.79 -3.33
CA PRO A 89 -7.86 8.50 -4.31
C PRO A 89 -7.87 9.43 -5.54
N PRO A 90 -7.80 10.78 -5.42
CA PRO A 90 -7.83 11.66 -6.59
C PRO A 90 -6.72 11.40 -7.62
N VAL A 91 -5.58 10.87 -7.18
CA VAL A 91 -4.42 10.58 -8.05
C VAL A 91 -4.42 9.11 -8.49
N SER A 92 -4.92 8.23 -7.64
CA SER A 92 -4.80 6.79 -7.85
C SER A 92 -5.97 6.19 -8.62
N ASN A 93 -7.19 6.71 -8.44
CA ASN A 93 -8.39 6.20 -9.10
C ASN A 93 -8.25 6.13 -10.63
N PRO A 94 -7.80 7.19 -11.35
CA PRO A 94 -7.68 7.11 -12.80
C PRO A 94 -6.70 6.03 -13.26
N ARG A 95 -5.64 5.78 -12.48
CA ARG A 95 -4.64 4.76 -12.82
C ARG A 95 -5.20 3.35 -12.69
N PHE A 96 -5.93 3.07 -11.60
CA PHE A 96 -6.58 1.76 -11.41
C PHE A 96 -7.72 1.56 -12.42
N GLN A 97 -8.51 2.60 -12.72
CA GLN A 97 -9.53 2.52 -13.77
C GLN A 97 -8.92 2.15 -15.12
N GLY A 98 -7.79 2.78 -15.49
CA GLY A 98 -7.07 2.43 -16.71
C GLY A 98 -6.55 0.97 -16.74
N LEU A 99 -6.10 0.43 -15.60
CA LEU A 99 -5.73 -0.99 -15.52
C LEU A 99 -6.94 -1.90 -15.73
N LYS A 100 -8.10 -1.54 -15.17
CA LYS A 100 -9.34 -2.33 -15.37
C LYS A 100 -9.78 -2.36 -16.83
N GLU A 101 -9.72 -1.21 -17.50
CA GLU A 101 -10.07 -1.11 -18.92
C GLU A 101 -9.14 -1.94 -19.81
N GLN A 102 -7.84 -1.95 -19.48
CA GLN A 102 -6.82 -2.62 -20.28
C GLN A 102 -6.74 -4.13 -20.03
N TYR A 103 -6.89 -4.59 -18.78
CA TYR A 103 -6.57 -5.97 -18.39
C TYR A 103 -7.78 -6.74 -17.83
N ASN A 104 -8.97 -6.14 -17.77
CA ASN A 104 -10.15 -6.75 -17.15
C ASN A 104 -9.85 -7.31 -15.74
N VAL A 105 -9.17 -6.53 -14.91
CA VAL A 105 -8.72 -6.93 -13.58
C VAL A 105 -9.78 -6.72 -12.51
N GLY A 106 -9.86 -7.64 -11.53
CA GLY A 106 -10.63 -7.47 -10.30
C GLY A 106 -9.88 -6.71 -9.22
N TYR A 107 -10.59 -6.07 -8.28
CA TYR A 107 -10.00 -5.35 -7.16
C TYR A 107 -10.51 -5.84 -5.81
N ILE A 108 -9.58 -6.04 -4.87
CA ILE A 108 -9.86 -6.21 -3.45
C ILE A 108 -9.05 -5.15 -2.71
N GLN A 109 -9.72 -4.22 -2.04
CA GLN A 109 -9.08 -3.17 -1.25
C GLN A 109 -9.05 -3.59 0.22
N ILE A 110 -7.89 -3.54 0.84
CA ILE A 110 -7.70 -3.74 2.28
C ILE A 110 -7.24 -2.41 2.86
N VAL A 111 -8.09 -1.78 3.64
CA VAL A 111 -7.85 -0.45 4.22
C VAL A 111 -7.47 -0.61 5.67
N CYS A 112 -6.19 -0.43 5.98
CA CYS A 112 -5.68 -0.47 7.35
C CYS A 112 -5.77 0.91 7.97
N ASP A 113 -6.39 1.01 9.15
CA ASP A 113 -6.49 2.25 9.87
C ASP A 113 -6.37 2.06 11.39
N SER A 114 -6.21 3.14 12.12
CA SER A 114 -6.09 3.20 13.57
C SER A 114 -6.47 4.59 14.04
N ASP A 115 -6.65 4.81 15.34
CA ASP A 115 -6.80 6.14 15.86
C ASP A 115 -5.56 7.02 15.58
N ARG A 116 -5.78 8.34 15.55
CA ARG A 116 -4.77 9.33 15.20
C ARG A 116 -3.55 9.29 16.11
N ASP A 117 -3.78 9.17 17.41
CA ASP A 117 -2.71 9.26 18.40
C ASP A 117 -1.81 8.02 18.32
N THR A 118 -2.41 6.84 18.12
CA THR A 118 -1.68 5.58 17.90
C THR A 118 -0.83 5.67 16.63
N LEU A 119 -1.38 6.16 15.52
CA LEU A 119 -0.61 6.32 14.28
C LEU A 119 0.57 7.28 14.46
N PHE A 120 0.34 8.41 15.13
CA PHE A 120 1.38 9.39 15.39
C PHE A 120 2.50 8.82 16.27
N GLN A 121 2.15 8.15 17.36
CA GLN A 121 3.14 7.55 18.25
C GLN A 121 3.96 6.47 17.56
N ARG A 122 3.33 5.60 16.78
CA ARG A 122 4.03 4.58 15.99
C ARG A 122 4.99 5.19 14.97
N PHE A 123 4.54 6.23 14.27
CA PHE A 123 5.38 6.92 13.30
C PHE A 123 6.57 7.59 13.99
N LYS A 124 6.34 8.29 15.12
CA LYS A 124 7.38 8.94 15.91
C LYS A 124 8.43 7.94 16.41
N ILE A 125 8.01 6.86 17.04
CA ILE A 125 8.92 5.80 17.52
C ILE A 125 9.76 5.26 16.37
N ARG A 126 9.15 4.96 15.23
CA ARG A 126 9.85 4.47 14.04
C ARG A 126 10.87 5.49 13.51
N ALA A 127 10.53 6.77 13.48
CA ALA A 127 11.43 7.85 13.04
C ALA A 127 12.61 8.03 14.00
N GLU A 128 12.39 7.90 15.30
CA GLU A 128 13.43 8.00 16.35
C GLU A 128 14.38 6.79 16.33
N LEU A 129 13.84 5.58 16.20
CA LEU A 129 14.62 4.34 16.17
C LEU A 129 15.34 4.09 14.84
N GLY A 130 15.09 4.87 13.80
CA GLY A 130 15.70 4.66 12.49
C GLY A 130 15.20 3.39 11.78
N GLY A 131 13.93 3.03 11.98
CA GLY A 131 13.33 1.81 11.43
C GLY A 131 13.04 1.84 9.91
N ARG A 132 13.40 2.93 9.22
CA ARG A 132 13.27 3.09 7.75
C ARG A 132 14.53 3.72 7.18
N HIS A 133 14.70 3.56 5.87
CA HIS A 133 15.78 4.20 5.13
C HIS A 133 15.79 5.73 5.36
N PRO A 134 16.97 6.34 5.69
CA PRO A 134 17.04 7.77 6.04
C PRO A 134 16.54 8.70 4.94
N GLY A 135 16.59 8.30 3.68
CA GLY A 135 16.05 9.04 2.53
C GLY A 135 14.55 9.34 2.59
N HIS A 136 13.78 8.68 3.47
CA HIS A 136 12.38 9.04 3.71
C HIS A 136 12.21 10.37 4.43
N GLY A 137 13.20 10.80 5.22
CA GLY A 137 13.12 12.04 5.99
C GLY A 137 12.00 12.03 7.03
N ASP A 138 11.73 10.88 7.66
CA ASP A 138 10.60 10.72 8.60
C ASP A 138 10.67 11.74 9.75
N LYS A 139 11.87 12.15 10.19
CA LYS A 139 12.05 13.17 11.24
C LYS A 139 11.60 14.56 10.79
N ASP A 140 11.80 14.90 9.52
CA ASP A 140 11.53 16.23 8.97
C ASP A 140 10.02 16.51 8.81
N VAL A 141 9.19 15.47 8.89
CA VAL A 141 7.74 15.60 8.72
C VAL A 141 6.95 15.46 10.02
N LEU A 142 7.61 15.20 11.15
CA LEU A 142 6.93 14.96 12.43
C LEU A 142 6.04 16.13 12.85
N ASP A 143 6.50 17.38 12.68
CA ASP A 143 5.77 18.57 13.09
C ASP A 143 4.45 18.76 12.31
N THR A 144 4.41 18.30 11.07
CA THR A 144 3.22 18.42 10.21
C THR A 144 2.39 17.15 10.17
N LEU A 145 2.97 16.02 10.57
CA LEU A 145 2.32 14.72 10.49
C LEU A 145 1.04 14.65 11.32
N TYR A 146 1.10 15.14 12.56
CA TYR A 146 -0.05 15.08 13.45
C TYR A 146 -1.26 15.83 12.88
N SER A 147 -1.04 16.99 12.28
CA SER A 147 -2.09 17.74 11.58
C SER A 147 -2.60 16.97 10.35
N ASN A 148 -1.70 16.38 9.57
CA ASN A 148 -2.06 15.60 8.37
C ASN A 148 -2.84 14.32 8.71
N LEU A 149 -2.60 13.73 9.89
CA LEU A 149 -3.36 12.59 10.40
C LEU A 149 -4.77 12.95 10.88
N ALA A 150 -5.09 14.25 11.04
CA ALA A 150 -6.46 14.70 11.31
C ALA A 150 -7.38 14.54 10.09
N ASP A 151 -6.81 14.48 8.88
CA ASP A 151 -7.57 14.15 7.69
C ASP A 151 -8.04 12.69 7.77
N THR A 152 -9.32 12.54 8.07
CA THR A 152 -10.03 11.25 8.12
C THR A 152 -10.70 10.91 6.79
N SER A 153 -10.38 11.64 5.70
CA SER A 153 -10.90 11.34 4.39
C SER A 153 -10.66 9.86 4.04
N SER A 154 -11.65 9.25 3.45
CA SER A 154 -11.59 7.83 3.08
C SER A 154 -10.34 7.52 2.26
N ARG A 155 -9.66 6.46 2.63
CA ARG A 155 -8.57 5.87 1.83
C ARG A 155 -9.08 4.77 0.89
N VAL A 156 -10.39 4.55 0.90
CA VAL A 156 -11.04 3.69 -0.08
C VAL A 156 -10.97 4.37 -1.45
N LEU A 157 -10.46 3.65 -2.43
CA LEU A 157 -10.42 4.11 -3.80
C LEU A 157 -11.81 3.97 -4.42
N ASP A 158 -12.21 4.94 -5.21
CA ASP A 158 -13.46 4.92 -5.99
C ASP A 158 -13.23 4.11 -7.27
N ILE A 159 -13.13 2.81 -7.08
CA ILE A 159 -12.98 1.79 -8.12
C ILE A 159 -13.90 0.63 -7.80
N ASP A 160 -14.40 -0.02 -8.83
CA ASP A 160 -15.25 -1.20 -8.67
C ASP A 160 -14.45 -2.35 -8.01
N GLY A 161 -15.00 -2.94 -6.94
CA GLY A 161 -14.33 -4.00 -6.19
C GLY A 161 -14.79 -4.10 -4.74
N SER A 162 -14.25 -5.08 -4.02
CA SER A 162 -14.58 -5.33 -2.62
C SER A 162 -13.66 -4.59 -1.67
N VAL A 163 -14.18 -4.12 -0.54
CA VAL A 163 -13.43 -3.41 0.50
C VAL A 163 -13.44 -4.24 1.79
N ILE A 164 -12.27 -4.39 2.39
CA ILE A 164 -12.05 -5.00 3.72
C ILE A 164 -11.41 -3.93 4.59
N GLU A 165 -12.11 -3.47 5.61
CA GLU A 165 -11.56 -2.53 6.59
C GLU A 165 -10.87 -3.31 7.71
N VAL A 166 -9.67 -2.88 8.08
CA VAL A 166 -8.85 -3.52 9.11
C VAL A 166 -8.47 -2.48 10.16
N GLU A 167 -9.11 -2.59 11.33
CA GLU A 167 -8.75 -1.80 12.49
C GLU A 167 -7.43 -2.32 13.09
N THR A 168 -6.45 -1.44 13.25
CA THR A 168 -5.09 -1.78 13.65
C THR A 168 -4.60 -1.07 14.91
N THR A 169 -5.47 -0.44 15.68
CA THR A 169 -5.10 0.25 16.94
C THR A 169 -4.40 -0.72 17.91
N ASP A 170 -4.83 -1.96 17.96
CA ASP A 170 -4.13 -3.01 18.69
C ASP A 170 -3.71 -4.12 17.71
N PHE A 171 -2.44 -4.19 17.34
CA PHE A 171 -1.95 -5.20 16.42
C PHE A 171 -2.15 -6.64 16.90
N ALA A 172 -2.21 -6.87 18.22
CA ALA A 172 -2.45 -8.20 18.77
C ALA A 172 -3.88 -8.71 18.51
N LYS A 173 -4.81 -7.80 18.22
CA LYS A 173 -6.21 -8.11 17.91
C LYS A 173 -6.50 -8.25 16.42
N VAL A 174 -5.53 -7.97 15.56
CA VAL A 174 -5.71 -8.12 14.12
C VAL A 174 -5.76 -9.60 13.75
N ASP A 175 -6.92 -10.06 13.33
CA ASP A 175 -7.13 -11.45 12.91
C ASP A 175 -6.72 -11.64 11.44
N TYR A 176 -5.45 -11.94 11.24
CA TYR A 176 -4.86 -12.17 9.92
C TYR A 176 -5.52 -13.35 9.19
N GLN A 177 -5.92 -14.41 9.90
CA GLN A 177 -6.56 -15.58 9.29
C GLN A 177 -7.97 -15.25 8.78
N LYS A 178 -8.72 -14.43 9.51
CA LYS A 178 -10.02 -13.95 9.06
C LYS A 178 -9.88 -13.10 7.79
N ILE A 179 -8.89 -12.19 7.75
CA ILE A 179 -8.61 -11.37 6.57
C ILE A 179 -8.27 -12.27 5.37
N LEU A 180 -7.38 -13.24 5.54
CA LEU A 180 -7.01 -14.19 4.49
C LEU A 180 -8.21 -14.96 3.95
N LYS A 181 -9.08 -15.46 4.85
CA LYS A 181 -10.30 -16.18 4.47
C LYS A 181 -11.23 -15.29 3.64
N GLN A 182 -11.40 -14.03 4.03
CA GLN A 182 -12.20 -13.07 3.26
C GLN A 182 -11.61 -12.83 1.86
N VAL A 183 -10.30 -12.59 1.78
CA VAL A 183 -9.61 -12.39 0.48
C VAL A 183 -9.77 -13.63 -0.40
N LYS A 184 -9.52 -14.84 0.11
CA LYS A 184 -9.69 -16.08 -0.67
C LYS A 184 -11.12 -16.26 -1.18
N SER A 185 -12.13 -16.01 -0.35
CA SER A 185 -13.54 -16.08 -0.76
C SER A 185 -13.92 -15.04 -1.83
N LEU A 186 -13.21 -13.93 -1.93
CA LEU A 186 -13.41 -12.92 -2.97
C LEU A 186 -12.69 -13.25 -4.27
N LEU A 187 -11.57 -13.97 -4.20
CA LEU A 187 -10.81 -14.45 -5.36
C LEU A 187 -11.50 -15.61 -6.10
N GLU A 188 -12.43 -16.30 -5.44
CA GLU A 188 -13.18 -17.44 -5.99
C GLU A 188 -14.48 -17.03 -6.72
N LYS A 189 -14.80 -15.73 -6.75
CA LYS A 189 -16.02 -15.17 -7.39
C LYS A 189 -15.75 -14.70 -8.80
#